data_72a72ab3c2c61cd7bcfbd20001fff88f
#
_entry.id   72a72ab3c2c61cd7bcfbd20001fff88f
#
_cell.length_a   1.000
_cell.length_b   1.000
_cell.length_c   1.000
_cell.angle_alpha   90.00
_cell.angle_beta   90.00
_cell.angle_gamma   90.00
#
_symmetry.space_group_name_H-M   'P 1'
#
loop_
_entity.id
_entity.type
_entity.pdbx_description
1 polymer ?
#
loop_
_entity_poly.entity_id
_entity_poly.type
_entity_poly.pdbx_seq_one_letter_code
_entity_poly.pdbx_strand_id
1 'polypeptide(L)'
;MKIKRLITIGICLLLTTGCWDQNLMKNAILIQTITFDRTDEDKFLFGIAIPDIYSNALTSGQETQASNSQTLSTIANTPREGRMKLNTEIPGNLDASKNKLILFGEQFAKGDIYPSLDVIWRDPRSSMSAKLAVVKGPAVDILRVKPKLESSISQNILNLIQSTETNTIIPDETIQSLASEILDPGEDIVLPLLKIGHNGTAIDVEGLALFNDRKLAGTLSREESTLFLLLNNKRGKYARFTKNINDNKPKMINFVSLNVDNMRRKLDVSVNNDGDVSVNLNLRLDLAVEEFPIGNVPKKLNQLNEELSKIFTSEAGEVIHKLQEANCDAFGIGRRLIAFHHGSWLKKDKVSYFRNVKFESKVEVEIVRYGIVK
;
A
#
# COMPACT_ATOMS: atom_id res chain seq x y z
N MET A 1 -40.02 42.29 38.73
CA MET A 1 -38.64 41.81 38.88
C MET A 1 -38.51 40.30 39.15
N LYS A 2 -39.30 39.67 39.99
CA LYS A 2 -39.19 38.26 40.38
C LYS A 2 -39.48 37.28 39.19
N ILE A 3 -40.48 37.56 38.33
CA ILE A 3 -40.84 36.72 37.19
C ILE A 3 -39.74 36.68 36.12
N LYS A 4 -39.09 37.81 35.81
CA LYS A 4 -37.96 37.84 34.85
C LYS A 4 -36.78 37.01 35.33
N ARG A 5 -36.47 37.02 36.62
CA ARG A 5 -35.41 36.16 37.21
C ARG A 5 -35.75 34.68 37.15
N LEU A 6 -37.02 34.32 37.38
CA LEU A 6 -37.49 32.92 37.25
C LEU A 6 -37.38 32.39 35.79
N ILE A 7 -37.75 33.22 34.82
CA ILE A 7 -37.62 32.89 33.40
C ILE A 7 -36.15 32.73 33.02
N THR A 8 -35.25 33.62 33.47
CA THR A 8 -33.81 33.52 33.19
C THR A 8 -33.19 32.25 33.78
N ILE A 9 -33.55 31.89 35.01
CA ILE A 9 -33.13 30.66 35.68
C ILE A 9 -33.65 29.43 34.93
N GLY A 10 -34.89 29.44 34.47
CA GLY A 10 -35.48 28.35 33.66
C GLY A 10 -34.76 28.16 32.31
N ILE A 11 -34.39 29.25 31.64
CA ILE A 11 -33.60 29.20 30.37
C ILE A 11 -32.17 28.69 30.63
N CYS A 12 -31.51 29.13 31.73
CA CYS A 12 -30.21 28.61 32.09
C CYS A 12 -30.20 27.10 32.40
N LEU A 13 -31.25 26.62 33.08
CA LEU A 13 -31.44 25.19 33.38
C LEU A 13 -31.70 24.34 32.11
N LEU A 14 -32.38 24.91 31.11
CA LEU A 14 -32.59 24.24 29.80
C LEU A 14 -31.30 24.19 28.97
N LEU A 15 -30.35 25.11 29.16
CA LEU A 15 -29.06 25.13 28.45
C LEU A 15 -28.02 24.19 29.06
N THR A 16 -28.25 23.64 30.27
CA THR A 16 -27.31 22.71 30.94
C THR A 16 -27.54 21.23 30.58
N THR A 17 -28.54 20.89 29.77
CA THR A 17 -28.82 19.48 29.37
C THR A 17 -27.95 18.97 28.23
N GLY A 18 -26.79 19.57 27.97
CA GLY A 18 -25.99 19.39 26.77
C GLY A 18 -25.09 18.19 26.68
N CYS A 19 -25.23 17.11 27.45
CA CYS A 19 -24.32 15.97 27.42
C CYS A 19 -24.98 14.59 27.30
N TRP A 20 -26.03 14.43 26.50
CA TRP A 20 -26.72 13.13 26.37
C TRP A 20 -26.05 12.15 25.43
N ASP A 21 -25.11 12.58 24.54
CA ASP A 21 -24.40 11.73 23.59
C ASP A 21 -22.95 11.49 24.01
N GLN A 22 -22.73 11.05 25.24
CA GLN A 22 -21.39 10.63 25.69
C GLN A 22 -21.16 9.15 25.39
N ASN A 23 -20.54 8.84 24.25
CA ASN A 23 -19.86 7.56 24.07
C ASN A 23 -18.67 7.51 25.02
N LEU A 24 -18.85 6.85 26.17
CA LEU A 24 -17.79 6.72 27.17
C LEU A 24 -16.65 5.88 26.58
N MET A 25 -15.49 6.48 26.37
CA MET A 25 -14.29 5.82 25.84
C MET A 25 -13.92 4.53 26.60
N LYS A 26 -14.28 4.41 27.87
CA LYS A 26 -14.07 3.21 28.70
C LYS A 26 -14.77 1.96 28.19
N ASN A 27 -15.82 2.11 27.38
CA ASN A 27 -16.59 1.00 26.80
C ASN A 27 -16.26 0.76 25.32
N ALA A 28 -15.39 1.58 24.73
CA ALA A 28 -14.98 1.46 23.33
C ALA A 28 -13.83 0.47 23.18
N ILE A 29 -14.03 -0.53 22.32
CA ILE A 29 -12.99 -1.49 21.93
C ILE A 29 -12.48 -1.06 20.56
N LEU A 30 -11.22 -0.57 20.54
CA LEU A 30 -10.64 0.01 19.34
C LEU A 30 -10.22 -1.08 18.36
N ILE A 31 -10.81 -1.12 17.18
CA ILE A 31 -10.38 -1.97 16.08
C ILE A 31 -9.04 -1.45 15.56
N GLN A 32 -8.03 -2.32 15.49
CA GLN A 32 -6.71 -1.98 14.97
C GLN A 32 -6.53 -2.38 13.50
N THR A 33 -7.10 -3.53 13.11
CA THR A 33 -7.07 -4.02 11.74
C THR A 33 -8.45 -4.53 11.33
N ILE A 34 -8.81 -4.26 10.09
CA ILE A 34 -10.01 -4.80 9.43
C ILE A 34 -9.55 -5.69 8.28
N THR A 35 -10.19 -6.84 8.10
CA THR A 35 -9.96 -7.70 6.92
C THR A 35 -11.25 -7.92 6.15
N PHE A 36 -11.11 -8.00 4.85
CA PHE A 36 -12.17 -8.30 3.90
C PHE A 36 -11.78 -9.50 3.07
N ASP A 37 -12.56 -10.57 3.18
CA ASP A 37 -12.31 -11.84 2.50
C ASP A 37 -13.57 -12.37 1.81
N ARG A 38 -13.37 -13.36 0.95
CA ARG A 38 -14.42 -14.25 0.46
C ARG A 38 -14.16 -15.66 0.96
N THR A 39 -15.22 -16.35 1.36
CA THR A 39 -15.16 -17.79 1.66
C THR A 39 -15.13 -18.59 0.36
N ASP A 40 -14.85 -19.89 0.44
CA ASP A 40 -14.91 -20.82 -0.70
C ASP A 40 -16.31 -20.86 -1.35
N GLU A 41 -17.36 -20.54 -0.57
CA GLU A 41 -18.75 -20.42 -1.05
C GLU A 41 -19.07 -19.01 -1.58
N ASP A 42 -18.05 -18.18 -1.85
CA ASP A 42 -18.15 -16.78 -2.33
C ASP A 42 -18.94 -15.85 -1.40
N LYS A 43 -19.04 -16.18 -0.10
CA LYS A 43 -19.66 -15.33 0.90
C LYS A 43 -18.65 -14.29 1.42
N PHE A 44 -19.14 -13.11 1.77
CA PHE A 44 -18.32 -12.06 2.37
C PHE A 44 -17.95 -12.41 3.81
N LEU A 45 -16.65 -12.49 4.10
CA LEU A 45 -16.10 -12.71 5.44
C LEU A 45 -15.46 -11.42 5.95
N PHE A 46 -16.00 -10.90 7.04
CA PHE A 46 -15.51 -9.71 7.74
C PHE A 46 -14.70 -10.12 8.96
N GLY A 47 -13.45 -9.66 9.05
CA GLY A 47 -12.58 -9.95 10.19
C GLY A 47 -12.02 -8.69 10.81
N ILE A 48 -11.69 -8.76 12.10
CA ILE A 48 -11.07 -7.67 12.86
C ILE A 48 -9.99 -8.19 13.80
N ALA A 49 -8.99 -7.35 14.07
CA ALA A 49 -8.08 -7.51 15.19
C ALA A 49 -8.29 -6.37 16.18
N ILE A 50 -8.45 -6.74 17.45
CA ILE A 50 -8.61 -5.84 18.60
C ILE A 50 -7.53 -6.13 19.64
N PRO A 51 -7.16 -5.17 20.51
CA PRO A 51 -6.29 -5.46 21.66
C PRO A 51 -6.91 -6.54 22.55
N ASP A 52 -6.09 -7.42 23.14
CA ASP A 52 -6.58 -8.35 24.14
C ASP A 52 -6.96 -7.60 25.43
N ILE A 53 -8.25 -7.60 25.71
CA ILE A 53 -8.84 -6.86 26.82
C ILE A 53 -8.62 -7.57 28.17
N TYR A 54 -8.41 -8.89 28.13
CA TYR A 54 -8.36 -9.73 29.33
C TYR A 54 -6.96 -9.90 29.91
N SER A 55 -5.88 -9.79 29.09
CA SER A 55 -4.51 -9.96 29.57
C SER A 55 -4.05 -8.82 30.49
N ASN A 56 -4.59 -7.62 30.32
CA ASN A 56 -4.25 -6.43 31.12
C ASN A 56 -4.92 -6.41 32.51
N ALA A 57 -5.93 -7.25 32.74
CA ALA A 57 -6.67 -7.25 34.01
C ALA A 57 -6.08 -8.18 35.07
N LEU A 58 -5.19 -9.12 34.72
CA LEU A 58 -4.73 -10.16 35.61
C LEU A 58 -3.26 -10.05 36.06
N THR A 59 -2.51 -9.09 35.58
CA THR A 59 -1.07 -8.95 35.94
C THR A 59 -0.75 -7.60 36.57
N SER A 60 -1.25 -7.39 37.76
CA SER A 60 -0.62 -6.45 38.70
C SER A 60 0.59 -7.13 39.36
N GLY A 61 1.75 -7.15 38.68
CA GLY A 61 2.96 -7.56 39.36
C GLY A 61 4.10 -8.24 38.60
N GLN A 62 3.94 -8.62 37.35
CA GLN A 62 5.05 -9.12 36.52
C GLN A 62 4.88 -8.64 35.07
N GLU A 63 5.91 -7.98 34.54
CA GLU A 63 6.02 -7.57 33.14
C GLU A 63 6.17 -8.78 32.23
N THR A 64 5.07 -9.47 31.94
CA THR A 64 5.00 -10.33 30.77
C THR A 64 4.33 -9.52 29.66
N GLN A 65 5.15 -8.93 28.80
CA GLN A 65 4.76 -8.25 27.56
C GLN A 65 4.14 -9.22 26.56
N ALA A 66 2.98 -9.78 26.85
CA ALA A 66 2.18 -10.50 25.90
C ALA A 66 0.89 -9.72 25.69
N SER A 67 0.95 -8.60 24.97
CA SER A 67 -0.26 -7.98 24.47
C SER A 67 -0.76 -8.83 23.29
N ASN A 68 -1.51 -9.88 23.60
CA ASN A 68 -2.16 -10.70 22.62
C ASN A 68 -3.23 -9.86 21.90
N SER A 69 -3.25 -9.92 20.58
CA SER A 69 -4.38 -9.41 19.81
C SER A 69 -5.45 -10.49 19.74
N GLN A 70 -6.69 -10.13 19.99
CA GLN A 70 -7.83 -11.00 19.74
C GLN A 70 -8.32 -10.81 18.32
N THR A 71 -8.52 -11.90 17.58
CA THR A 71 -9.07 -11.90 16.22
C THR A 71 -10.47 -12.45 16.22
N LEU A 72 -11.39 -11.71 15.63
CA LEU A 72 -12.79 -12.09 15.44
C LEU A 72 -13.14 -12.03 13.96
N SER A 73 -14.02 -12.92 13.50
CA SER A 73 -14.50 -12.88 12.12
C SER A 73 -15.91 -13.43 12.01
N THR A 74 -16.69 -12.90 11.07
CA THR A 74 -18.07 -13.32 10.82
C THR A 74 -18.44 -13.21 9.35
N ILE A 75 -19.35 -14.05 8.90
CA ILE A 75 -19.97 -13.92 7.58
C ILE A 75 -21.07 -12.85 7.64
N ALA A 76 -21.04 -11.92 6.71
CA ALA A 76 -21.97 -10.80 6.62
C ALA A 76 -22.26 -10.43 5.17
N ASN A 77 -23.25 -9.56 4.95
CA ASN A 77 -23.52 -9.01 3.61
C ASN A 77 -22.79 -7.67 3.38
N THR A 78 -22.47 -6.97 4.45
CA THR A 78 -21.78 -5.67 4.42
C THR A 78 -20.82 -5.53 5.58
N PRO A 79 -19.79 -4.65 5.47
CA PRO A 79 -18.88 -4.37 6.60
C PRO A 79 -19.62 -3.87 7.86
N ARG A 80 -20.68 -3.08 7.66
CA ARG A 80 -21.50 -2.56 8.77
C ARG A 80 -22.23 -3.68 9.52
N GLU A 81 -22.85 -4.61 8.77
CA GLU A 81 -23.50 -5.80 9.34
C GLU A 81 -22.48 -6.68 10.07
N GLY A 82 -21.29 -6.90 9.47
CA GLY A 82 -20.22 -7.66 10.12
C GLY A 82 -19.83 -7.08 11.48
N ARG A 83 -19.62 -5.76 11.57
CA ARG A 83 -19.35 -5.09 12.83
C ARG A 83 -20.50 -5.22 13.83
N MET A 84 -21.76 -5.13 13.37
CA MET A 84 -22.92 -5.29 14.25
C MET A 84 -23.02 -6.70 14.82
N LYS A 85 -22.76 -7.73 14.00
CA LYS A 85 -22.72 -9.13 14.47
C LYS A 85 -21.63 -9.32 15.52
N LEU A 86 -20.39 -8.88 15.24
CA LEU A 86 -19.29 -9.01 16.19
C LEU A 86 -19.49 -8.23 17.48
N ASN A 87 -20.24 -7.12 17.46
CA ASN A 87 -20.61 -6.39 18.66
C ASN A 87 -21.48 -7.21 19.66
N THR A 88 -22.15 -8.26 19.19
CA THR A 88 -22.92 -9.14 20.06
C THR A 88 -22.07 -10.22 20.73
N GLU A 89 -20.82 -10.37 20.33
CA GLU A 89 -19.90 -11.40 20.81
C GLU A 89 -18.91 -10.88 21.87
N ILE A 90 -18.87 -9.54 22.07
CA ILE A 90 -17.88 -8.91 22.96
C ILE A 90 -18.55 -7.97 23.97
N PRO A 91 -18.00 -7.85 25.19
CA PRO A 91 -18.49 -6.91 26.20
C PRO A 91 -17.96 -5.49 25.92
N GLY A 92 -18.63 -4.74 25.06
CA GLY A 92 -18.24 -3.38 24.70
C GLY A 92 -18.68 -2.99 23.30
N ASN A 93 -18.31 -1.80 22.85
CA ASN A 93 -18.66 -1.31 21.53
C ASN A 93 -17.41 -1.25 20.63
N LEU A 94 -17.44 -1.97 19.51
CA LEU A 94 -16.40 -1.89 18.49
C LEU A 94 -16.35 -0.49 17.88
N ASP A 95 -15.18 0.13 17.95
CA ASP A 95 -14.90 1.46 17.38
C ASP A 95 -13.76 1.40 16.38
N ALA A 96 -14.02 1.77 15.13
CA ALA A 96 -13.05 1.78 14.03
C ALA A 96 -12.31 3.11 13.89
N SER A 97 -12.56 4.10 14.75
CA SER A 97 -11.96 5.43 14.66
C SER A 97 -10.42 5.46 14.76
N LYS A 98 -9.82 4.41 15.29
CA LYS A 98 -8.37 4.21 15.41
C LYS A 98 -7.85 3.04 14.59
N ASN A 99 -8.61 2.62 13.59
CA ASN A 99 -8.16 1.58 12.67
C ASN A 99 -6.86 2.01 11.98
N LYS A 100 -5.87 1.12 11.95
CA LYS A 100 -4.55 1.36 11.37
C LYS A 100 -4.36 0.68 10.03
N LEU A 101 -5.06 -0.43 9.81
CA LEU A 101 -4.86 -1.32 8.67
C LEU A 101 -6.18 -1.82 8.12
N ILE A 102 -6.28 -1.86 6.79
CA ILE A 102 -7.32 -2.55 6.06
C ILE A 102 -6.65 -3.53 5.11
N LEU A 103 -6.99 -4.80 5.25
CA LEU A 103 -6.39 -5.88 4.48
C LEU A 103 -7.45 -6.55 3.63
N PHE A 104 -7.15 -6.72 2.35
CA PHE A 104 -7.99 -7.45 1.40
C PHE A 104 -7.37 -8.80 1.12
N GLY A 105 -8.11 -9.89 1.31
CA GLY A 105 -7.70 -11.19 0.81
C GLY A 105 -7.65 -11.21 -0.73
N GLU A 106 -6.75 -11.98 -1.30
CA GLU A 106 -6.52 -12.02 -2.75
C GLU A 106 -7.81 -12.28 -3.55
N GLN A 107 -8.62 -13.24 -3.11
CA GLN A 107 -9.88 -13.56 -3.80
C GLN A 107 -10.91 -12.42 -3.69
N PHE A 108 -10.95 -11.74 -2.55
CA PHE A 108 -11.79 -10.55 -2.38
C PHE A 108 -11.34 -9.42 -3.31
N ALA A 109 -10.01 -9.18 -3.38
CA ALA A 109 -9.42 -8.11 -4.20
C ALA A 109 -9.62 -8.32 -5.71
N LYS A 110 -9.81 -9.57 -6.19
CA LYS A 110 -10.20 -9.85 -7.59
C LYS A 110 -11.59 -9.34 -7.95
N GLY A 111 -12.42 -9.04 -6.96
CA GLY A 111 -13.67 -8.30 -7.13
C GLY A 111 -13.48 -6.79 -6.99
N ASP A 112 -14.58 -6.04 -7.09
CA ASP A 112 -14.58 -4.60 -6.82
C ASP A 112 -14.40 -4.33 -5.32
N ILE A 113 -13.29 -3.67 -4.94
CA ILE A 113 -13.01 -3.35 -3.53
C ILE A 113 -13.73 -2.08 -3.05
N TYR A 114 -14.24 -1.24 -3.96
CA TYR A 114 -14.85 0.04 -3.62
C TYR A 114 -16.02 -0.06 -2.63
N PRO A 115 -16.98 -1.00 -2.79
CA PRO A 115 -18.12 -1.11 -1.86
C PRO A 115 -17.71 -1.35 -0.41
N SER A 116 -16.55 -1.99 -0.18
CA SER A 116 -16.02 -2.22 1.18
C SER A 116 -15.41 -0.95 1.80
N LEU A 117 -14.96 -0.03 0.98
CA LEU A 117 -14.38 1.25 1.41
C LEU A 117 -15.44 2.35 1.57
N ASP A 118 -16.60 2.22 0.92
CA ASP A 118 -17.68 3.23 0.97
C ASP A 118 -18.10 3.54 2.42
N VAL A 119 -18.22 2.51 3.27
CA VAL A 119 -18.57 2.69 4.69
C VAL A 119 -17.55 3.54 5.45
N ILE A 120 -16.28 3.49 5.04
CA ILE A 120 -15.19 4.21 5.69
C ILE A 120 -15.25 5.69 5.31
N TRP A 121 -15.46 5.98 4.04
CA TRP A 121 -15.58 7.36 3.56
C TRP A 121 -16.87 8.06 4.00
N ARG A 122 -17.95 7.31 4.29
CA ARG A 122 -19.20 7.86 4.80
C ARG A 122 -19.22 8.10 6.30
N ASP A 123 -18.40 7.40 7.08
CA ASP A 123 -18.35 7.62 8.53
C ASP A 123 -17.27 8.67 8.87
N PRO A 124 -17.63 9.88 9.31
CA PRO A 124 -16.67 10.95 9.60
C PRO A 124 -15.70 10.64 10.73
N ARG A 125 -15.97 9.57 11.49
CA ARG A 125 -15.07 9.09 12.56
C ARG A 125 -14.07 8.06 12.06
N SER A 126 -14.12 7.64 10.79
CA SER A 126 -13.20 6.67 10.23
C SER A 126 -11.76 7.21 10.20
N SER A 127 -10.81 6.32 10.42
CA SER A 127 -9.39 6.64 10.35
C SER A 127 -8.93 6.73 8.90
N MET A 128 -8.83 7.96 8.39
CA MET A 128 -8.36 8.22 7.02
C MET A 128 -6.85 7.98 6.83
N SER A 129 -6.11 7.84 7.93
CA SER A 129 -4.68 7.52 7.91
C SER A 129 -4.37 6.01 7.89
N ALA A 130 -5.39 5.16 7.86
CA ALA A 130 -5.19 3.72 7.78
C ALA A 130 -4.50 3.33 6.46
N LYS A 131 -3.58 2.34 6.55
CA LYS A 131 -2.89 1.75 5.41
C LYS A 131 -3.73 0.63 4.81
N LEU A 132 -3.64 0.47 3.49
CA LEU A 132 -4.29 -0.63 2.77
C LEU A 132 -3.24 -1.61 2.26
N ALA A 133 -3.58 -2.90 2.23
CA ALA A 133 -2.76 -3.92 1.59
C ALA A 133 -3.62 -5.09 1.10
N VAL A 134 -3.09 -5.81 0.11
CA VAL A 134 -3.61 -7.12 -0.32
C VAL A 134 -2.81 -8.21 0.37
N VAL A 135 -3.46 -9.27 0.79
CA VAL A 135 -2.83 -10.48 1.36
C VAL A 135 -2.97 -11.63 0.37
N LYS A 136 -1.87 -12.28 0.05
CA LYS A 136 -1.87 -13.49 -0.78
C LYS A 136 -2.54 -14.63 0.00
N GLY A 137 -3.71 -15.05 -0.47
CA GLY A 137 -4.63 -15.90 0.26
C GLY A 137 -5.63 -15.11 1.13
N PRO A 138 -6.24 -15.76 2.15
CA PRO A 138 -7.19 -15.09 3.04
C PRO A 138 -6.51 -14.07 3.97
N ALA A 139 -7.04 -12.85 4.03
CA ALA A 139 -6.48 -11.80 4.89
C ALA A 139 -6.73 -12.09 6.39
N VAL A 140 -7.81 -12.78 6.72
CA VAL A 140 -8.08 -13.16 8.11
C VAL A 140 -7.01 -14.08 8.71
N ASP A 141 -6.32 -14.85 7.88
CA ASP A 141 -5.28 -15.78 8.36
C ASP A 141 -4.02 -15.04 8.83
N ILE A 142 -3.71 -13.88 8.21
CA ILE A 142 -2.57 -13.07 8.63
C ILE A 142 -2.75 -12.54 10.07
N LEU A 143 -3.98 -12.34 10.52
CA LEU A 143 -4.28 -11.89 11.87
C LEU A 143 -3.99 -12.96 12.93
N ARG A 144 -3.89 -14.22 12.53
CA ARG A 144 -3.59 -15.36 13.43
C ARG A 144 -2.10 -15.60 13.58
N VAL A 145 -1.26 -14.94 12.78
CA VAL A 145 0.19 -15.03 12.90
C VAL A 145 0.62 -14.41 14.23
N LYS A 146 1.44 -15.13 14.98
CA LYS A 146 2.01 -14.66 16.25
C LYS A 146 3.40 -14.05 15.98
N PRO A 147 3.53 -12.72 15.98
CA PRO A 147 4.82 -12.08 15.73
C PRO A 147 5.79 -12.34 16.90
N LYS A 148 7.07 -12.53 16.57
CA LYS A 148 8.10 -12.81 17.59
C LYS A 148 8.59 -11.56 18.32
N LEU A 149 8.54 -10.41 17.67
CA LEU A 149 9.16 -9.16 18.15
C LEU A 149 8.15 -8.12 18.63
N GLU A 150 6.91 -8.22 18.18
CA GLU A 150 5.87 -7.24 18.47
C GLU A 150 4.75 -7.88 19.29
N SER A 151 4.20 -7.09 20.17
CA SER A 151 3.10 -7.51 21.04
C SER A 151 1.77 -7.65 20.32
N SER A 152 1.60 -6.98 19.17
CA SER A 152 0.36 -6.95 18.39
C SER A 152 0.66 -7.23 16.92
N ILE A 153 -0.13 -8.12 16.32
CA ILE A 153 -0.05 -8.39 14.88
C ILE A 153 -0.29 -7.14 14.04
N SER A 154 -1.23 -6.30 14.44
CA SER A 154 -1.53 -5.04 13.76
C SER A 154 -0.34 -4.08 13.79
N GLN A 155 0.37 -3.99 14.91
CA GLN A 155 1.57 -3.15 15.01
C GLN A 155 2.74 -3.74 14.20
N ASN A 156 2.89 -5.07 14.20
CA ASN A 156 3.91 -5.74 13.40
C ASN A 156 3.73 -5.47 11.91
N ILE A 157 2.51 -5.60 11.37
CA ILE A 157 2.22 -5.30 9.97
C ILE A 157 2.46 -3.82 9.68
N LEU A 158 2.03 -2.92 10.55
CA LEU A 158 2.21 -1.48 10.36
C LEU A 158 3.69 -1.11 10.29
N ASN A 159 4.51 -1.63 11.21
CA ASN A 159 5.95 -1.39 11.24
C ASN A 159 6.64 -1.96 9.99
N LEU A 160 6.20 -3.14 9.52
CA LEU A 160 6.68 -3.74 8.29
C LEU A 160 6.37 -2.86 7.06
N ILE A 161 5.13 -2.37 6.95
CA ILE A 161 4.71 -1.44 5.90
C ILE A 161 5.59 -0.17 5.94
N GLN A 162 5.71 0.50 7.08
CA GLN A 162 6.51 1.72 7.22
C GLN A 162 7.99 1.51 6.89
N SER A 163 8.55 0.36 7.28
CA SER A 163 9.92 0.01 6.92
C SER A 163 10.09 -0.18 5.42
N THR A 164 9.14 -0.83 4.76
CA THR A 164 9.19 -1.09 3.31
C THR A 164 8.88 0.15 2.47
N GLU A 165 8.04 1.07 2.95
CA GLU A 165 7.88 2.43 2.40
C GLU A 165 9.20 3.19 2.41
N THR A 166 9.88 3.18 3.58
CA THR A 166 11.20 3.81 3.74
C THR A 166 12.24 3.26 2.75
N ASN A 167 12.16 1.98 2.42
CA ASN A 167 13.05 1.28 1.49
C ASN A 167 12.56 1.27 0.03
N THR A 168 11.55 2.06 -0.33
CA THR A 168 11.03 2.18 -1.71
C THR A 168 10.53 0.84 -2.29
N ILE A 169 10.07 -0.07 -1.46
CA ILE A 169 9.49 -1.35 -1.92
C ILE A 169 7.99 -1.18 -2.20
N ILE A 170 7.31 -0.35 -1.40
CA ILE A 170 5.90 -0.02 -1.54
C ILE A 170 5.71 1.50 -1.43
N PRO A 171 4.63 2.08 -1.99
CA PRO A 171 4.35 3.50 -1.88
C PRO A 171 3.84 3.86 -0.48
N ASP A 172 4.11 5.09 -0.03
CA ASP A 172 3.53 5.66 1.19
C ASP A 172 2.12 6.18 0.90
N GLU A 173 1.14 5.28 0.97
CA GLU A 173 -0.26 5.60 0.70
C GLU A 173 -1.15 5.29 1.92
N THR A 174 -2.23 6.04 2.02
CA THR A 174 -3.27 5.90 3.04
C THR A 174 -4.64 5.85 2.37
N ILE A 175 -5.70 5.53 3.12
CA ILE A 175 -7.07 5.63 2.61
C ILE A 175 -7.35 7.03 2.04
N GLN A 176 -6.82 8.08 2.67
CA GLN A 176 -7.04 9.45 2.23
C GLN A 176 -6.39 9.74 0.88
N SER A 177 -5.13 9.35 0.68
CA SER A 177 -4.43 9.57 -0.59
C SER A 177 -5.02 8.73 -1.72
N LEU A 178 -5.35 7.47 -1.44
CA LEU A 178 -5.95 6.55 -2.41
C LEU A 178 -7.38 6.90 -2.82
N ALA A 179 -8.12 7.64 -1.98
CA ALA A 179 -9.50 8.01 -2.31
C ALA A 179 -9.60 8.78 -3.63
N SER A 180 -8.63 9.67 -3.91
CA SER A 180 -8.59 10.41 -5.16
C SER A 180 -8.24 9.54 -6.36
N GLU A 181 -7.33 8.57 -6.20
CA GLU A 181 -6.91 7.65 -7.27
C GLU A 181 -8.02 6.64 -7.61
N ILE A 182 -8.67 6.03 -6.60
CA ILE A 182 -9.78 5.07 -6.79
C ILE A 182 -10.98 5.70 -7.53
N LEU A 183 -11.20 7.00 -7.35
CA LEU A 183 -12.31 7.72 -7.99
C LEU A 183 -11.91 8.37 -9.32
N ASP A 184 -10.63 8.40 -9.67
CA ASP A 184 -10.13 9.00 -10.90
C ASP A 184 -10.22 7.99 -12.06
N PRO A 185 -10.93 8.30 -13.15
CA PRO A 185 -11.06 7.38 -14.28
C PRO A 185 -9.78 7.25 -15.13
N GLY A 186 -8.74 8.00 -14.82
CA GLY A 186 -7.49 8.06 -15.60
C GLY A 186 -6.25 7.58 -14.87
N GLU A 187 -6.39 6.97 -13.70
CA GLU A 187 -5.28 6.39 -12.94
C GLU A 187 -5.75 5.17 -12.17
N ASP A 188 -4.94 4.13 -12.11
CA ASP A 188 -5.20 2.91 -11.35
C ASP A 188 -4.31 2.83 -10.11
N ILE A 189 -4.85 2.25 -9.05
CA ILE A 189 -4.13 2.10 -7.78
C ILE A 189 -3.18 0.91 -7.79
N VAL A 190 -2.15 1.01 -6.95
CA VAL A 190 -1.31 -0.11 -6.55
C VAL A 190 -1.29 -0.21 -5.03
N LEU A 191 -1.35 -1.43 -4.50
CA LEU A 191 -1.35 -1.67 -3.06
C LEU A 191 -0.21 -2.60 -2.68
N PRO A 192 0.33 -2.51 -1.45
CA PRO A 192 1.26 -3.50 -0.92
C PRO A 192 0.67 -4.92 -1.01
N LEU A 193 1.49 -5.88 -1.46
CA LEU A 193 1.15 -7.30 -1.46
C LEU A 193 1.89 -8.00 -0.33
N LEU A 194 1.15 -8.45 0.66
CA LEU A 194 1.66 -9.17 1.81
C LEU A 194 1.47 -10.68 1.65
N LYS A 195 2.32 -11.46 2.28
CA LYS A 195 2.11 -12.91 2.42
C LYS A 195 2.55 -13.40 3.79
N ILE A 196 1.99 -14.53 4.21
CA ILE A 196 2.50 -15.28 5.35
C ILE A 196 3.74 -16.05 4.89
N GLY A 197 4.87 -15.85 5.58
CA GLY A 197 6.13 -16.52 5.28
C GLY A 197 6.04 -18.05 5.46
N HIS A 198 6.98 -18.77 4.85
CA HIS A 198 6.98 -20.22 4.78
C HIS A 198 6.81 -20.94 6.13
N ASN A 199 7.24 -20.35 7.23
CA ASN A 199 7.15 -20.95 8.57
C ASN A 199 5.85 -20.61 9.30
N GLY A 200 4.92 -19.86 8.69
CA GLY A 200 3.68 -19.42 9.33
C GLY A 200 3.85 -18.45 10.51
N THR A 201 5.08 -17.99 10.77
CA THR A 201 5.42 -17.14 11.93
C THR A 201 5.88 -15.74 11.59
N ALA A 202 6.07 -15.44 10.32
CA ALA A 202 6.48 -14.14 9.81
C ALA A 202 5.53 -13.66 8.74
N ILE A 203 5.51 -12.34 8.54
CA ILE A 203 4.80 -11.69 7.43
C ILE A 203 5.86 -11.06 6.54
N ASP A 204 5.72 -11.27 5.25
CA ASP A 204 6.61 -10.72 4.22
C ASP A 204 5.84 -9.78 3.31
N VAL A 205 6.50 -8.71 2.85
CA VAL A 205 6.05 -7.93 1.68
C VAL A 205 6.57 -8.62 0.42
N GLU A 206 5.69 -9.10 -0.44
CA GLU A 206 6.06 -9.77 -1.69
C GLU A 206 6.35 -8.77 -2.82
N GLY A 207 5.72 -7.59 -2.76
CA GLY A 207 5.84 -6.52 -3.73
C GLY A 207 4.58 -5.68 -3.80
N LEU A 208 4.07 -5.44 -5.01
CA LEU A 208 2.85 -4.67 -5.26
C LEU A 208 1.78 -5.52 -5.93
N ALA A 209 0.54 -5.30 -5.53
CA ALA A 209 -0.69 -5.72 -6.20
C ALA A 209 -1.12 -4.61 -7.16
N LEU A 210 -1.32 -4.94 -8.43
CA LEU A 210 -1.73 -4.06 -9.50
C LEU A 210 -3.24 -4.13 -9.69
N PHE A 211 -3.90 -2.99 -9.77
CA PHE A 211 -5.34 -2.95 -10.00
C PHE A 211 -5.65 -2.41 -11.39
N ASN A 212 -6.71 -2.93 -11.99
CA ASN A 212 -7.37 -2.36 -13.15
C ASN A 212 -8.74 -1.87 -12.70
N ASP A 213 -8.97 -0.57 -12.75
CA ASP A 213 -10.10 0.09 -12.09
C ASP A 213 -10.04 -0.20 -10.58
N ARG A 214 -10.83 -1.11 -10.05
CA ARG A 214 -10.89 -1.43 -8.61
C ARG A 214 -10.73 -2.91 -8.33
N LYS A 215 -10.13 -3.66 -9.28
CA LYS A 215 -9.96 -5.11 -9.22
C LYS A 215 -8.50 -5.48 -9.36
N LEU A 216 -8.04 -6.38 -8.50
CA LEU A 216 -6.70 -6.97 -8.61
C LEU A 216 -6.55 -7.66 -9.96
N ALA A 217 -5.55 -7.24 -10.75
CA ALA A 217 -5.30 -7.71 -12.11
C ALA A 217 -3.89 -8.27 -12.32
N GLY A 218 -2.93 -7.95 -11.45
CA GLY A 218 -1.55 -8.42 -11.58
C GLY A 218 -0.73 -8.14 -10.34
N THR A 219 0.55 -8.48 -10.38
CA THR A 219 1.48 -8.26 -9.27
C THR A 219 2.89 -7.92 -9.79
N LEU A 220 3.65 -7.17 -8.99
CA LEU A 220 5.07 -6.96 -9.15
C LEU A 220 5.82 -7.57 -7.96
N SER A 221 6.99 -8.15 -8.21
CA SER A 221 7.93 -8.57 -7.16
C SER A 221 8.54 -7.36 -6.44
N ARG A 222 9.29 -7.57 -5.36
CA ARG A 222 9.94 -6.47 -4.60
C ARG A 222 10.85 -5.61 -5.47
N GLU A 223 11.68 -6.25 -6.29
CA GLU A 223 12.64 -5.55 -7.15
C GLU A 223 11.95 -4.74 -8.24
N GLU A 224 10.97 -5.36 -8.90
CA GLU A 224 10.11 -4.69 -9.89
C GLU A 224 9.31 -3.54 -9.26
N SER A 225 8.82 -3.72 -8.03
CA SER A 225 8.10 -2.68 -7.29
C SER A 225 8.99 -1.48 -7.00
N THR A 226 10.23 -1.71 -6.56
CA THR A 226 11.20 -0.63 -6.35
C THR A 226 11.47 0.13 -7.64
N LEU A 227 11.71 -0.59 -8.75
CA LEU A 227 11.95 0.06 -10.04
C LEU A 227 10.69 0.80 -10.54
N PHE A 228 9.50 0.20 -10.42
CA PHE A 228 8.23 0.86 -10.74
C PHE A 228 8.06 2.17 -9.97
N LEU A 229 8.33 2.19 -8.66
CA LEU A 229 8.19 3.40 -7.85
C LEU A 229 9.15 4.51 -8.31
N LEU A 230 10.39 4.16 -8.72
CA LEU A 230 11.30 5.15 -9.31
C LEU A 230 10.79 5.64 -10.68
N LEU A 231 10.31 4.74 -11.54
CA LEU A 231 9.67 5.09 -12.81
C LEU A 231 8.40 5.95 -12.59
N ASN A 232 7.71 5.78 -11.48
CA ASN A 232 6.54 6.59 -11.09
C ASN A 232 6.88 7.83 -10.25
N ASN A 233 8.17 8.17 -10.14
CA ASN A 233 8.65 9.32 -9.35
C ASN A 233 8.24 9.29 -7.87
N LYS A 234 8.02 8.10 -7.31
CA LYS A 234 7.71 7.86 -5.90
C LYS A 234 8.91 7.17 -5.27
N ARG A 235 9.77 7.89 -4.53
CA ARG A 235 10.94 7.35 -3.84
C ARG A 235 10.84 7.58 -2.35
N GLY A 236 11.06 6.54 -1.55
CA GLY A 236 11.28 6.63 -0.12
C GLY A 236 12.70 7.13 0.21
N LYS A 237 13.18 6.85 1.41
CA LYS A 237 14.50 7.28 1.86
C LYS A 237 15.63 6.49 1.17
N TYR A 238 15.45 5.20 0.98
CA TYR A 238 16.43 4.31 0.35
C TYR A 238 15.79 3.57 -0.82
N ALA A 239 16.55 3.37 -1.89
CA ALA A 239 16.20 2.48 -2.98
C ALA A 239 17.43 1.66 -3.35
N ARG A 240 17.43 0.37 -3.03
CA ARG A 240 18.59 -0.50 -3.17
C ARG A 240 18.34 -1.60 -4.18
N PHE A 241 19.39 -1.93 -4.91
CA PHE A 241 19.39 -2.98 -5.91
C PHE A 241 20.67 -3.82 -5.78
N THR A 242 20.57 -5.10 -6.11
CA THR A 242 21.72 -5.96 -6.30
C THR A 242 21.64 -6.54 -7.70
N LYS A 243 22.59 -6.19 -8.56
CA LYS A 243 22.60 -6.59 -9.98
C LYS A 243 23.75 -7.51 -10.31
N ASN A 244 23.47 -8.56 -11.09
CA ASN A 244 24.51 -9.39 -11.68
C ASN A 244 25.06 -8.69 -12.93
N ILE A 245 26.36 -8.46 -12.97
CA ILE A 245 27.03 -7.71 -14.03
C ILE A 245 27.97 -8.57 -14.88
N ASN A 246 28.14 -9.83 -14.57
CA ASN A 246 29.30 -10.50 -15.18
C ASN A 246 29.18 -11.97 -15.52
N ASP A 247 28.03 -12.64 -15.40
CA ASP A 247 27.95 -14.00 -15.93
C ASP A 247 26.68 -14.79 -15.66
N ASN A 248 26.50 -15.84 -16.45
CA ASN A 248 25.43 -16.85 -16.34
C ASN A 248 25.50 -17.73 -15.07
N LYS A 249 26.57 -17.59 -14.25
CA LYS A 249 26.67 -18.33 -12.97
C LYS A 249 26.72 -17.36 -11.78
N PRO A 250 25.71 -17.37 -10.92
CA PRO A 250 25.66 -16.47 -9.76
C PRO A 250 26.76 -16.82 -8.77
N LYS A 251 27.87 -16.09 -8.80
CA LYS A 251 28.90 -16.06 -7.75
C LYS A 251 28.84 -14.71 -7.06
N MET A 252 29.06 -14.64 -5.77
CA MET A 252 29.04 -13.39 -5.00
C MET A 252 29.85 -12.27 -5.68
N ILE A 253 31.00 -12.64 -6.28
CA ILE A 253 31.85 -11.68 -6.96
C ILE A 253 31.27 -11.04 -8.23
N ASN A 254 30.21 -11.60 -8.80
CA ASN A 254 29.55 -11.11 -10.01
C ASN A 254 28.43 -10.09 -9.73
N PHE A 255 28.15 -9.81 -8.46
CA PHE A 255 27.10 -8.89 -8.09
C PHE A 255 27.65 -7.52 -7.68
N VAL A 256 26.89 -6.49 -7.98
CA VAL A 256 27.09 -5.14 -7.46
C VAL A 256 25.87 -4.74 -6.65
N SER A 257 26.08 -4.24 -5.43
CA SER A 257 25.03 -3.68 -4.60
C SER A 257 25.05 -2.15 -4.68
N LEU A 258 23.89 -1.58 -4.94
CA LEU A 258 23.69 -0.19 -5.31
C LEU A 258 22.63 0.46 -4.42
N ASN A 259 22.83 1.74 -4.10
CA ASN A 259 21.79 2.59 -3.55
C ASN A 259 21.55 3.80 -4.46
N VAL A 260 20.30 4.18 -4.65
CA VAL A 260 19.96 5.38 -5.42
C VAL A 260 20.12 6.61 -4.54
N ASP A 261 21.11 7.44 -4.84
CA ASP A 261 21.34 8.70 -4.13
C ASP A 261 20.40 9.80 -4.61
N ASN A 262 20.21 9.87 -5.94
CA ASN A 262 19.30 10.84 -6.55
C ASN A 262 18.65 10.25 -7.81
N MET A 263 17.52 10.82 -8.23
CA MET A 263 16.82 10.43 -9.44
C MET A 263 16.17 11.62 -10.14
N ARG A 264 16.03 11.54 -11.45
CA ARG A 264 15.26 12.49 -12.26
C ARG A 264 14.43 11.72 -13.27
N ARG A 265 13.14 11.95 -13.26
CA ARG A 265 12.20 11.29 -14.17
C ARG A 265 11.56 12.33 -15.10
N LYS A 266 11.50 12.00 -16.39
CA LYS A 266 10.72 12.72 -17.39
C LYS A 266 9.73 11.76 -18.04
N LEU A 267 8.45 12.14 -18.10
CA LEU A 267 7.39 11.38 -18.77
C LEU A 267 6.64 12.33 -19.68
N ASP A 268 6.72 12.07 -20.97
CA ASP A 268 6.04 12.81 -22.02
C ASP A 268 4.99 11.90 -22.67
N VAL A 269 3.76 12.39 -22.75
CA VAL A 269 2.64 11.68 -23.40
C VAL A 269 2.28 12.44 -24.68
N SER A 270 2.18 11.72 -25.77
CA SER A 270 1.76 12.26 -27.08
C SER A 270 0.67 11.40 -27.70
N VAL A 271 -0.15 12.03 -28.53
CA VAL A 271 -1.23 11.37 -29.28
C VAL A 271 -1.06 11.72 -30.74
N ASN A 272 -0.98 10.71 -31.61
CA ASN A 272 -0.89 10.94 -33.05
C ASN A 272 -2.27 11.26 -33.67
N ASN A 273 -2.30 11.53 -34.98
CA ASN A 273 -3.54 11.87 -35.69
C ASN A 273 -4.56 10.70 -35.73
N ASP A 274 -4.08 9.47 -35.61
CA ASP A 274 -4.90 8.25 -35.61
C ASP A 274 -5.45 7.97 -34.19
N GLY A 275 -5.02 8.75 -33.20
CA GLY A 275 -5.43 8.62 -31.82
C GLY A 275 -4.59 7.60 -31.02
N ASP A 276 -3.48 7.08 -31.56
CA ASP A 276 -2.56 6.21 -30.81
C ASP A 276 -1.81 7.04 -29.75
N VAL A 277 -1.68 6.46 -28.59
CA VAL A 277 -0.97 7.06 -27.46
C VAL A 277 0.45 6.53 -27.39
N SER A 278 1.42 7.43 -27.33
CA SER A 278 2.83 7.11 -27.14
C SER A 278 3.39 7.83 -25.91
N VAL A 279 4.20 7.10 -25.14
CA VAL A 279 4.79 7.59 -23.89
C VAL A 279 6.29 7.43 -23.95
N ASN A 280 7.02 8.53 -23.78
CA ASN A 280 8.47 8.54 -23.58
C ASN A 280 8.75 8.69 -22.09
N LEU A 281 9.35 7.65 -21.48
CA LEU A 281 9.69 7.60 -20.06
C LEU A 281 11.20 7.53 -19.89
N ASN A 282 11.82 8.63 -19.47
CA ASN A 282 13.24 8.71 -19.21
C ASN A 282 13.49 8.81 -17.71
N LEU A 283 14.31 7.91 -17.17
CA LEU A 283 14.73 7.90 -15.78
C LEU A 283 16.26 7.99 -15.70
N ARG A 284 16.78 8.99 -15.01
CA ARG A 284 18.19 9.09 -14.66
C ARG A 284 18.38 8.75 -13.20
N LEU A 285 19.31 7.86 -12.91
CA LEU A 285 19.67 7.40 -11.59
C LEU A 285 21.12 7.77 -11.27
N ASP A 286 21.32 8.54 -10.21
CA ASP A 286 22.63 8.79 -9.63
C ASP A 286 22.84 7.76 -8.52
N LEU A 287 23.79 6.82 -8.70
CA LEU A 287 23.96 5.64 -7.85
C LEU A 287 25.21 5.72 -6.98
N ALA A 288 25.08 5.22 -5.75
CA ALA A 288 26.20 4.86 -4.89
C ALA A 288 26.45 3.36 -4.96
N VAL A 289 27.68 2.93 -5.18
CA VAL A 289 28.09 1.54 -5.04
C VAL A 289 28.33 1.26 -3.55
N GLU A 290 27.55 0.33 -2.99
CA GLU A 290 27.69 -0.14 -1.60
C GLU A 290 28.61 -1.38 -1.53
N GLU A 291 28.58 -2.23 -2.56
CA GLU A 291 29.40 -3.45 -2.65
C GLU A 291 29.81 -3.76 -4.09
N PHE A 292 31.08 -4.05 -4.31
CA PHE A 292 31.65 -4.46 -5.60
C PHE A 292 32.85 -5.38 -5.39
N PRO A 293 32.66 -6.69 -5.22
CA PRO A 293 33.73 -7.62 -4.83
C PRO A 293 34.82 -7.82 -5.86
N ILE A 294 34.58 -7.52 -7.15
CA ILE A 294 35.59 -7.75 -8.24
C ILE A 294 36.73 -6.71 -8.24
N GLY A 295 36.62 -5.60 -7.50
CA GLY A 295 37.73 -4.69 -7.35
C GLY A 295 37.45 -3.22 -7.67
N ASN A 296 38.30 -2.58 -8.46
CA ASN A 296 38.44 -1.15 -8.60
C ASN A 296 37.31 -0.52 -9.45
N VAL A 297 36.30 0.10 -8.82
CA VAL A 297 35.19 0.80 -9.50
C VAL A 297 35.69 1.92 -10.42
N PRO A 298 36.64 2.82 -10.02
CA PRO A 298 37.14 3.88 -10.89
C PRO A 298 37.64 3.43 -12.23
N LYS A 299 38.31 2.26 -12.31
CA LYS A 299 38.82 1.74 -13.58
C LYS A 299 37.74 1.21 -14.51
N LYS A 300 36.57 0.84 -13.98
CA LYS A 300 35.45 0.25 -14.73
C LYS A 300 34.23 1.17 -14.79
N LEU A 301 34.32 2.40 -14.33
CA LEU A 301 33.20 3.30 -14.11
C LEU A 301 32.31 3.44 -15.36
N ASN A 302 32.89 3.77 -16.51
CA ASN A 302 32.11 3.96 -17.74
C ASN A 302 31.42 2.66 -18.18
N GLN A 303 32.17 1.53 -18.11
CA GLN A 303 31.62 0.22 -18.46
C GLN A 303 30.46 -0.16 -17.55
N LEU A 304 30.58 0.07 -16.23
CA LEU A 304 29.51 -0.20 -15.26
C LEU A 304 28.29 0.68 -15.51
N ASN A 305 28.48 1.97 -15.79
CA ASN A 305 27.39 2.88 -16.11
C ASN A 305 26.60 2.41 -17.34
N GLU A 306 27.30 2.01 -18.42
CA GLU A 306 26.66 1.50 -19.63
C GLU A 306 25.91 0.17 -19.39
N GLU A 307 26.55 -0.76 -18.67
CA GLU A 307 25.98 -2.07 -18.38
C GLU A 307 24.76 -1.98 -17.49
N LEU A 308 24.85 -1.22 -16.40
CA LEU A 308 23.72 -0.96 -15.50
C LEU A 308 22.58 -0.22 -16.21
N SER A 309 22.90 0.76 -17.08
CA SER A 309 21.88 1.45 -17.88
C SER A 309 21.11 0.48 -18.80
N LYS A 310 21.80 -0.49 -19.41
CA LYS A 310 21.15 -1.53 -20.23
C LYS A 310 20.27 -2.44 -19.38
N ILE A 311 20.79 -2.92 -18.23
CA ILE A 311 20.05 -3.79 -17.31
C ILE A 311 18.76 -3.08 -16.84
N PHE A 312 18.88 -1.88 -16.28
CA PHE A 312 17.71 -1.13 -15.78
C PHE A 312 16.72 -0.74 -16.89
N THR A 313 17.21 -0.48 -18.12
CA THR A 313 16.31 -0.20 -19.26
C THR A 313 15.52 -1.44 -19.66
N SER A 314 16.15 -2.62 -19.70
CA SER A 314 15.46 -3.89 -19.95
C SER A 314 14.42 -4.19 -18.89
N GLU A 315 14.79 -4.09 -17.60
CA GLU A 315 13.90 -4.34 -16.47
C GLU A 315 12.73 -3.32 -16.43
N ALA A 316 12.98 -2.05 -16.79
CA ALA A 316 11.92 -1.06 -16.93
C ALA A 316 10.90 -1.46 -18.01
N GLY A 317 11.37 -2.00 -19.13
CA GLY A 317 10.50 -2.57 -20.17
C GLY A 317 9.64 -3.73 -19.64
N GLU A 318 10.24 -4.64 -18.86
CA GLU A 318 9.51 -5.77 -18.25
C GLU A 318 8.45 -5.30 -17.25
N VAL A 319 8.78 -4.32 -16.40
CA VAL A 319 7.82 -3.72 -15.46
C VAL A 319 6.66 -3.07 -16.21
N ILE A 320 6.93 -2.28 -17.25
CA ILE A 320 5.90 -1.65 -18.07
C ILE A 320 5.02 -2.71 -18.74
N HIS A 321 5.62 -3.77 -19.27
CA HIS A 321 4.89 -4.88 -19.88
C HIS A 321 3.93 -5.54 -18.89
N LYS A 322 4.35 -5.82 -17.64
CA LYS A 322 3.48 -6.36 -16.59
C LYS A 322 2.31 -5.42 -16.25
N LEU A 323 2.57 -4.12 -16.19
CA LEU A 323 1.50 -3.13 -16.00
C LEU A 323 0.50 -3.16 -17.17
N GLN A 324 0.99 -3.32 -18.40
CA GLN A 324 0.14 -3.43 -19.59
C GLN A 324 -0.64 -4.75 -19.63
N GLU A 325 -0.03 -5.87 -19.25
CA GLU A 325 -0.75 -7.16 -19.11
C GLU A 325 -1.87 -7.08 -18.09
N ALA A 326 -1.62 -6.43 -16.93
CA ALA A 326 -2.62 -6.14 -15.92
C ALA A 326 -3.60 -5.05 -16.34
N ASN A 327 -3.32 -4.32 -17.42
CA ASN A 327 -4.01 -3.10 -17.84
C ASN A 327 -4.15 -2.08 -16.69
N CYS A 328 -3.07 -1.92 -15.91
CA CYS A 328 -2.98 -1.06 -14.74
C CYS A 328 -2.27 0.24 -15.11
N ASP A 329 -3.00 1.33 -15.28
CA ASP A 329 -2.42 2.66 -15.53
C ASP A 329 -2.00 3.35 -14.24
N ALA A 330 -1.07 2.76 -13.52
CA ALA A 330 -0.53 3.37 -12.31
C ALA A 330 0.45 4.54 -12.59
N PHE A 331 0.71 4.86 -13.86
CA PHE A 331 1.47 6.07 -14.26
C PHE A 331 0.59 7.31 -14.45
N GLY A 332 -0.74 7.15 -14.44
CA GLY A 332 -1.69 8.23 -14.66
C GLY A 332 -1.63 8.79 -16.09
N ILE A 333 -1.43 7.93 -17.08
CA ILE A 333 -1.45 8.34 -18.50
C ILE A 333 -2.83 8.85 -18.88
N GLY A 334 -3.89 8.17 -18.41
CA GLY A 334 -5.28 8.61 -18.62
C GLY A 334 -5.55 10.00 -18.06
N ARG A 335 -5.02 10.33 -16.87
CA ARG A 335 -5.13 11.70 -16.32
C ARG A 335 -4.52 12.75 -17.24
N ARG A 336 -3.37 12.43 -17.85
CA ARG A 336 -2.74 13.32 -18.82
C ARG A 336 -3.55 13.44 -20.11
N LEU A 337 -4.15 12.32 -20.56
CA LEU A 337 -5.07 12.37 -21.71
C LEU A 337 -6.31 13.20 -21.40
N ILE A 338 -6.89 13.08 -20.23
CA ILE A 338 -8.02 13.90 -19.77
C ILE A 338 -7.65 15.39 -19.77
N ALA A 339 -6.47 15.71 -19.26
CA ALA A 339 -6.03 17.11 -19.10
C ALA A 339 -5.61 17.77 -20.42
N PHE A 340 -4.91 17.05 -21.29
CA PHE A 340 -4.26 17.63 -22.46
C PHE A 340 -4.75 17.11 -23.82
N HIS A 341 -5.44 15.96 -23.83
CA HIS A 341 -5.92 15.28 -25.04
C HIS A 341 -7.36 14.77 -24.88
N HIS A 342 -8.23 15.57 -24.29
CA HIS A 342 -9.60 15.19 -23.90
C HIS A 342 -10.42 14.55 -25.02
N GLY A 343 -10.33 15.09 -26.25
CA GLY A 343 -11.03 14.52 -27.42
C GLY A 343 -10.58 13.09 -27.77
N SER A 344 -9.32 12.78 -27.55
CA SER A 344 -8.78 11.41 -27.72
C SER A 344 -9.20 10.50 -26.59
N TRP A 345 -9.22 11.01 -25.35
CA TRP A 345 -9.68 10.26 -24.17
C TRP A 345 -11.13 9.78 -24.30
N LEU A 346 -12.03 10.66 -24.79
CA LEU A 346 -13.45 10.31 -24.97
C LEU A 346 -13.69 9.14 -25.94
N LYS A 347 -12.74 8.88 -26.85
CA LYS A 347 -12.80 7.80 -27.83
C LYS A 347 -12.18 6.50 -27.32
N LYS A 348 -11.52 6.51 -26.15
CA LYS A 348 -10.86 5.32 -25.59
C LYS A 348 -11.84 4.47 -24.77
N ASP A 349 -11.67 3.17 -24.86
CA ASP A 349 -12.21 2.27 -23.85
C ASP A 349 -11.38 2.39 -22.57
N LYS A 350 -11.97 3.00 -21.55
CA LYS A 350 -11.30 3.33 -20.29
C LYS A 350 -10.77 2.10 -19.54
N VAL A 351 -11.35 0.94 -19.80
CA VAL A 351 -11.00 -0.30 -19.11
C VAL A 351 -9.84 -1.03 -19.77
N SER A 352 -9.54 -0.75 -21.05
CA SER A 352 -8.56 -1.54 -21.81
C SER A 352 -7.50 -0.71 -22.56
N TYR A 353 -7.59 0.62 -22.54
CA TYR A 353 -6.75 1.48 -23.38
C TYR A 353 -5.26 1.34 -23.10
N PHE A 354 -4.88 1.11 -21.83
CA PHE A 354 -3.50 1.13 -21.39
C PHE A 354 -2.64 0.03 -22.02
N ARG A 355 -3.25 -1.12 -22.35
CA ARG A 355 -2.58 -2.21 -23.09
C ARG A 355 -2.01 -1.79 -24.43
N ASN A 356 -2.65 -0.81 -25.08
CA ASN A 356 -2.31 -0.36 -26.42
C ASN A 356 -1.40 0.88 -26.44
N VAL A 357 -1.01 1.38 -25.29
CA VAL A 357 -0.08 2.52 -25.17
C VAL A 357 1.32 2.08 -25.61
N LYS A 358 1.92 2.82 -26.54
CA LYS A 358 3.30 2.56 -26.98
C LYS A 358 4.28 3.22 -26.02
N PHE A 359 5.10 2.43 -25.33
CA PHE A 359 6.12 2.93 -24.43
C PHE A 359 7.51 2.87 -25.05
N GLU A 360 8.25 3.97 -24.93
CA GLU A 360 9.69 4.01 -25.07
C GLU A 360 10.26 4.37 -23.70
N SER A 361 10.94 3.41 -23.06
CA SER A 361 11.57 3.63 -21.75
C SER A 361 13.08 3.60 -21.88
N LYS A 362 13.75 4.55 -21.21
CA LYS A 362 15.21 4.61 -21.10
C LYS A 362 15.59 4.91 -19.67
N VAL A 363 16.53 4.11 -19.14
CA VAL A 363 17.14 4.37 -17.83
C VAL A 363 18.63 4.67 -18.04
N GLU A 364 19.06 5.84 -17.59
CA GLU A 364 20.45 6.28 -17.59
C GLU A 364 21.00 6.20 -16.17
N VAL A 365 22.12 5.51 -16.02
CA VAL A 365 22.80 5.34 -14.73
C VAL A 365 24.09 6.14 -14.73
N GLU A 366 24.33 6.86 -13.64
CA GLU A 366 25.58 7.48 -13.31
C GLU A 366 26.01 7.09 -11.89
N ILE A 367 27.16 6.43 -11.77
CA ILE A 367 27.76 6.12 -10.47
C ILE A 367 28.47 7.38 -9.98
N VAL A 368 27.94 7.98 -8.91
CA VAL A 368 28.43 9.23 -8.33
C VAL A 368 29.26 9.00 -7.06
N ARG A 369 29.14 7.80 -6.46
CA ARG A 369 29.86 7.45 -5.23
C ARG A 369 30.16 5.96 -5.18
N TYR A 370 31.37 5.59 -4.79
CA TYR A 370 31.83 4.19 -4.80
C TYR A 370 32.76 3.82 -3.62
N GLY A 371 32.65 4.53 -2.50
CA GLY A 371 33.44 4.25 -1.29
C GLY A 371 34.91 4.71 -1.38
N ILE A 372 35.67 4.35 -0.36
CA ILE A 372 37.08 4.78 -0.16
C ILE A 372 38.07 3.69 -0.64
N VAL A 373 37.62 2.47 -0.83
CA VAL A 373 38.49 1.34 -1.23
C VAL A 373 38.87 1.50 -2.71
N LYS A 374 40.16 1.66 -2.96
CA LYS A 374 40.78 1.79 -4.31
C LYS A 374 41.08 0.44 -4.91
#